data_4416fc2177359a4ff1a23070bdb55282
#
_entry.id   4416fc2177359a4ff1a23070bdb55282
#
_cell.length_a   1.000
_cell.length_b   1.000
_cell.length_c   1.000
_cell.angle_alpha   90.00
_cell.angle_beta   90.00
_cell.angle_gamma   90.00
#
_symmetry.space_group_name_H-M   'P 1'
#
loop_
_entity.id
_entity.type
_entity.pdbx_description
1 polymer ?
#
loop_
_entity_poly.entity_id
_entity_poly.type
_entity_poly.pdbx_seq_one_letter_code
_entity_poly.pdbx_strand_id
1 'polypeptide(L)'
;MKLILAPSAQTDTSIAVVWDKPEDAQSIEEYVLYLNGREAARVKETDYTFENLTPDTEYTIRLGAVMKEGFLPLSNLVTARTRKKPQVFDVTAFGAVGDGSTMNTQAIQNAIDACAPGGMVYVPEGVFLTGALFLKSDMTLYVEKGGKLLGSDRPEDYPLMTYLYEGRQQLCHASLINTKEEEGRGHDITIAGGGTIDGNGNA
;
A
#
# COMPACT_ATOMS: atom_id res chain seq x y z
N MET A 1 5.70 -10.75 -26.35
CA MET A 1 5.43 -10.53 -24.92
C MET A 1 4.82 -9.14 -24.74
N LYS A 2 3.81 -9.01 -23.89
CA LYS A 2 3.18 -7.73 -23.54
C LYS A 2 3.53 -7.40 -22.08
N LEU A 3 4.29 -6.31 -21.91
CA LEU A 3 4.65 -5.78 -20.59
C LEU A 3 3.57 -4.78 -20.15
N ILE A 4 3.11 -4.88 -18.92
CA ILE A 4 2.14 -3.97 -18.31
C ILE A 4 2.61 -3.54 -16.92
N LEU A 5 2.19 -2.36 -16.48
CA LEU A 5 2.35 -1.92 -15.09
C LEU A 5 1.40 -2.74 -14.21
N ALA A 6 1.91 -3.23 -13.08
CA ALA A 6 1.04 -3.84 -12.08
C ALA A 6 0.10 -2.75 -11.51
N PRO A 7 -1.22 -2.98 -11.49
CA PRO A 7 -2.16 -2.00 -10.96
C PRO A 7 -1.83 -1.63 -9.50
N SER A 8 -1.86 -0.35 -9.20
CA SER A 8 -1.66 0.21 -7.85
C SER A 8 -0.31 -0.12 -7.17
N ALA A 9 0.67 -0.63 -7.92
CA ALA A 9 1.96 -1.08 -7.39
C ALA A 9 3.10 -0.08 -7.59
N GLN A 10 2.79 1.21 -7.77
CA GLN A 10 3.77 2.29 -7.86
C GLN A 10 3.86 3.02 -6.53
N THR A 11 5.07 3.13 -5.99
CA THR A 11 5.36 3.97 -4.83
C THR A 11 6.23 5.16 -5.23
N ASP A 12 6.71 5.91 -4.29
CA ASP A 12 7.70 6.97 -4.53
C ASP A 12 9.09 6.43 -4.88
N THR A 13 9.38 5.17 -4.55
CA THR A 13 10.70 4.55 -4.77
C THR A 13 10.65 3.22 -5.50
N SER A 14 9.48 2.79 -5.99
CA SER A 14 9.35 1.52 -6.69
C SER A 14 8.32 1.55 -7.82
N ILE A 15 8.54 0.70 -8.83
CA ILE A 15 7.62 0.43 -9.94
C ILE A 15 7.56 -1.08 -10.15
N ALA A 16 6.37 -1.66 -10.06
CA ALA A 16 6.16 -3.08 -10.36
C ALA A 16 5.59 -3.27 -11.77
N VAL A 17 6.07 -4.29 -12.44
CA VAL A 17 5.64 -4.69 -13.78
C VAL A 17 5.32 -6.19 -13.80
N VAL A 18 4.38 -6.56 -14.66
CA VAL A 18 4.01 -7.95 -14.89
C VAL A 18 3.88 -8.22 -16.40
N TRP A 19 3.98 -9.46 -16.80
CA TRP A 19 3.83 -9.85 -18.21
C TRP A 19 3.27 -11.26 -18.36
N ASP A 20 2.64 -11.49 -19.50
CA ASP A 20 2.14 -12.81 -19.84
C ASP A 20 3.28 -13.72 -20.29
N LYS A 21 3.22 -14.97 -19.84
CA LYS A 21 4.13 -16.02 -20.30
C LYS A 21 3.81 -16.32 -21.78
N PRO A 22 4.79 -16.23 -22.70
CA PRO A 22 4.57 -16.57 -24.10
C PRO A 22 4.19 -18.04 -24.29
N GLU A 23 3.50 -18.35 -25.40
CA GLU A 23 3.11 -19.75 -25.74
C GLU A 23 4.33 -20.68 -25.84
N ASP A 24 5.48 -20.17 -26.35
CA ASP A 24 6.74 -20.91 -26.48
C ASP A 24 7.60 -20.87 -25.20
N ALA A 25 7.01 -20.66 -24.06
CA ALA A 25 7.69 -20.44 -22.79
C ALA A 25 8.66 -21.55 -22.36
N GLN A 26 8.52 -22.78 -22.89
CA GLN A 26 9.43 -23.90 -22.57
C GLN A 26 10.87 -23.67 -23.07
N SER A 27 11.05 -22.76 -24.02
CA SER A 27 12.36 -22.41 -24.58
C SER A 27 13.01 -21.17 -23.91
N ILE A 28 12.28 -20.47 -23.04
CA ILE A 28 12.78 -19.29 -22.33
C ILE A 28 13.58 -19.73 -21.11
N GLU A 29 14.82 -19.28 -21.03
CA GLU A 29 15.73 -19.53 -19.92
C GLU A 29 15.59 -18.48 -18.83
N GLU A 30 15.47 -17.21 -19.25
CA GLU A 30 15.31 -16.06 -18.36
C GLU A 30 14.70 -14.85 -19.09
N TYR A 31 14.12 -13.95 -18.34
CA TYR A 31 13.67 -12.64 -18.78
C TYR A 31 14.71 -11.58 -18.42
N VAL A 32 14.87 -10.58 -19.28
CA VAL A 32 15.80 -9.47 -19.09
C VAL A 32 15.02 -8.17 -19.06
N LEU A 33 15.10 -7.45 -17.95
CA LEU A 33 14.43 -6.17 -17.77
C LEU A 33 15.39 -5.02 -18.02
N TYR A 34 14.91 -4.05 -18.78
CA TYR A 34 15.63 -2.83 -19.10
C TYR A 34 14.93 -1.63 -18.46
N LEU A 35 15.68 -0.83 -17.72
CA LEU A 35 15.25 0.44 -17.15
C LEU A 35 16.04 1.57 -17.83
N ASN A 36 15.34 2.53 -18.43
CA ASN A 36 15.94 3.63 -19.18
C ASN A 36 16.99 3.15 -20.23
N GLY A 37 16.67 2.04 -20.90
CA GLY A 37 17.51 1.45 -21.94
C GLY A 37 18.73 0.66 -21.45
N ARG A 38 18.92 0.53 -20.13
CA ARG A 38 20.00 -0.26 -19.52
C ARG A 38 19.46 -1.54 -18.90
N GLU A 39 20.17 -2.63 -19.02
CA GLU A 39 19.84 -3.87 -18.32
C GLU A 39 19.85 -3.62 -16.80
N ALA A 40 18.74 -3.96 -16.14
CA ALA A 40 18.53 -3.75 -14.72
C ALA A 40 18.36 -5.05 -13.93
N ALA A 41 17.77 -6.09 -14.53
CA ALA A 41 17.57 -7.36 -13.87
C ALA A 41 17.41 -8.51 -14.85
N ARG A 42 17.66 -9.74 -14.37
CA ARG A 42 17.34 -11.00 -15.01
C ARG A 42 16.55 -11.88 -14.05
N VAL A 43 15.41 -12.39 -14.49
CA VAL A 43 14.47 -13.16 -13.65
C VAL A 43 13.86 -14.33 -14.43
N LYS A 44 13.29 -15.28 -13.71
CA LYS A 44 12.55 -16.42 -14.29
C LYS A 44 11.03 -16.29 -14.08
N GLU A 45 10.65 -15.45 -13.16
CA GLU A 45 9.28 -15.07 -12.82
C GLU A 45 8.66 -14.20 -13.93
N THR A 46 7.37 -14.00 -13.89
CA THR A 46 6.64 -13.16 -14.86
C THR A 46 6.22 -11.81 -14.26
N ASP A 47 6.90 -11.41 -13.20
CA ASP A 47 6.76 -10.13 -12.53
C ASP A 47 8.13 -9.64 -12.04
N TYR A 48 8.23 -8.33 -11.84
CA TYR A 48 9.41 -7.72 -11.23
C TYR A 48 9.07 -6.36 -10.63
N THR A 49 9.68 -6.05 -9.49
CA THR A 49 9.60 -4.74 -8.87
C THR A 49 10.96 -4.06 -8.90
N PHE A 50 11.05 -2.94 -9.62
CA PHE A 50 12.19 -2.03 -9.52
C PHE A 50 12.10 -1.28 -8.21
N GLU A 51 13.14 -1.32 -7.41
CA GLU A 51 13.24 -0.65 -6.11
C GLU A 51 14.33 0.42 -6.11
N ASN A 52 14.38 1.24 -5.06
CA ASN A 52 15.36 2.31 -4.86
C ASN A 52 15.38 3.33 -6.02
N LEU A 53 14.22 3.58 -6.61
CA LEU A 53 14.04 4.59 -7.65
C LEU A 53 13.94 5.99 -7.02
N THR A 54 14.23 7.01 -7.83
CA THR A 54 14.07 8.40 -7.42
C THR A 54 12.59 8.78 -7.43
N PRO A 55 12.07 9.43 -6.38
CA PRO A 55 10.69 9.95 -6.36
C PRO A 55 10.41 10.94 -7.50
N ASP A 56 9.14 11.03 -7.90
CA ASP A 56 8.61 11.94 -8.92
C ASP A 56 9.40 11.91 -10.24
N THR A 57 9.91 10.72 -10.61
CA THR A 57 10.80 10.54 -11.77
C THR A 57 10.17 9.58 -12.78
N GLU A 58 10.25 9.95 -14.06
CA GLU A 58 9.76 9.11 -15.16
C GLU A 58 10.81 8.08 -15.56
N TYR A 59 10.37 6.85 -15.76
CA TYR A 59 11.18 5.72 -16.18
C TYR A 59 10.58 5.05 -17.42
N THR A 60 11.44 4.59 -18.31
CA THR A 60 11.05 3.75 -19.43
C THR A 60 11.47 2.31 -19.17
N ILE A 61 10.57 1.36 -19.42
CA ILE A 61 10.77 -0.05 -19.10
C ILE A 61 10.49 -0.88 -20.35
N ARG A 62 11.36 -1.85 -20.60
CA ARG A 62 11.17 -2.91 -21.59
C ARG A 62 11.59 -4.26 -21.05
N LEU A 63 11.05 -5.31 -21.66
CA LEU A 63 11.31 -6.69 -21.35
C LEU A 63 11.88 -7.39 -22.60
N GLY A 64 12.92 -8.19 -22.42
CA GLY A 64 13.43 -9.16 -23.38
C GLY A 64 13.37 -10.57 -22.78
N ALA A 65 13.65 -11.59 -23.58
CA ALA A 65 13.80 -12.95 -23.08
C ALA A 65 14.96 -13.64 -23.79
N VAL A 66 15.79 -14.33 -23.00
CA VAL A 66 16.84 -15.21 -23.48
C VAL A 66 16.26 -16.59 -23.71
N MET A 67 16.50 -17.15 -24.89
CA MET A 67 16.09 -18.49 -25.26
C MET A 67 17.29 -19.38 -25.41
N LYS A 68 17.09 -20.70 -25.43
CA LYS A 68 18.17 -21.68 -25.75
C LYS A 68 18.87 -21.37 -27.08
N GLU A 69 18.10 -20.86 -28.04
CA GLU A 69 18.61 -20.48 -29.36
C GLU A 69 18.20 -19.02 -29.65
N GLY A 70 18.97 -18.06 -29.12
CA GLY A 70 18.80 -16.65 -29.44
C GLY A 70 18.09 -15.82 -28.39
N PHE A 71 17.52 -14.70 -28.83
CA PHE A 71 16.87 -13.69 -27.97
C PHE A 71 15.55 -13.25 -28.61
N LEU A 72 14.47 -13.25 -27.84
CA LEU A 72 13.19 -12.75 -28.32
C LEU A 72 13.22 -11.21 -28.46
N PRO A 73 12.51 -10.65 -29.45
CA PRO A 73 12.36 -9.21 -29.57
C PRO A 73 11.87 -8.58 -28.27
N LEU A 74 12.32 -7.34 -28.02
CA LEU A 74 11.88 -6.56 -26.88
C LEU A 74 10.35 -6.36 -26.90
N SER A 75 9.77 -6.31 -25.72
CA SER A 75 8.34 -5.98 -25.52
C SER A 75 8.00 -4.57 -26.01
N ASN A 76 6.72 -4.21 -25.90
CA ASN A 76 6.31 -2.81 -25.94
C ASN A 76 7.11 -1.98 -24.91
N LEU A 77 7.26 -0.69 -25.18
CA LEU A 77 7.77 0.27 -24.21
C LEU A 77 6.65 0.59 -23.21
N VAL A 78 6.98 0.53 -21.93
CA VAL A 78 6.13 1.02 -20.84
C VAL A 78 6.81 2.25 -20.24
N THR A 79 6.06 3.32 -20.07
CA THR A 79 6.50 4.52 -19.37
C THR A 79 5.73 4.62 -18.07
N ALA A 80 6.44 4.83 -16.97
CA ALA A 80 5.87 4.97 -15.64
C ALA A 80 6.60 6.04 -14.85
N ARG A 81 5.88 6.71 -13.96
CA ARG A 81 6.44 7.71 -13.07
C ARG A 81 6.28 7.25 -11.63
N THR A 82 7.37 7.29 -10.84
CA THR A 82 7.30 7.10 -9.40
C THR A 82 6.45 8.21 -8.77
N ARG A 83 5.74 7.89 -7.68
CA ARG A 83 4.96 8.88 -6.94
C ARG A 83 5.88 9.95 -6.33
N LYS A 84 5.33 11.10 -5.99
CA LYS A 84 6.04 12.09 -5.17
C LYS A 84 6.29 11.51 -3.79
N LYS A 85 7.37 11.94 -3.14
CA LYS A 85 7.61 11.59 -1.73
C LYS A 85 6.41 12.04 -0.91
N PRO A 86 5.77 11.15 -0.12
CA PRO A 86 4.59 11.50 0.65
C PRO A 86 4.95 12.53 1.75
N GLN A 87 4.04 13.46 2.01
CA GLN A 87 4.09 14.24 3.23
C GLN A 87 3.75 13.33 4.41
N VAL A 88 4.58 13.35 5.45
CA VAL A 88 4.41 12.50 6.64
C VAL A 88 3.65 13.26 7.73
N PHE A 89 2.60 12.60 8.25
CA PHE A 89 1.79 13.05 9.38
C PHE A 89 2.00 12.06 10.53
N ASP A 90 3.00 12.35 11.37
CA ASP A 90 3.32 11.52 12.54
C ASP A 90 2.24 11.68 13.60
N VAL A 91 1.61 10.57 14.03
CA VAL A 91 0.51 10.60 15.00
C VAL A 91 0.92 11.19 16.35
N THR A 92 2.19 11.11 16.71
CA THR A 92 2.71 11.71 17.95
C THR A 92 2.70 13.23 17.92
N ALA A 93 2.86 13.83 16.73
CA ALA A 93 2.71 15.27 16.54
C ALA A 93 1.27 15.76 16.74
N PHE A 94 0.30 14.86 16.70
CA PHE A 94 -1.12 15.11 16.98
C PHE A 94 -1.52 14.69 18.40
N GLY A 95 -0.55 14.32 19.25
CA GLY A 95 -0.75 14.01 20.65
C GLY A 95 -0.94 12.52 20.95
N ALA A 96 -0.72 11.61 19.99
CA ALA A 96 -0.77 10.18 20.27
C ALA A 96 0.41 9.73 21.15
N VAL A 97 0.13 8.83 22.10
CA VAL A 97 1.09 8.28 23.06
C VAL A 97 1.15 6.76 22.92
N GLY A 98 2.33 6.23 22.60
CA GLY A 98 2.55 4.80 22.33
C GLY A 98 2.81 3.95 23.59
N ASP A 99 2.06 4.17 24.68
CA ASP A 99 2.26 3.52 26.00
C ASP A 99 1.38 2.28 26.24
N GLY A 100 0.50 1.95 25.27
CA GLY A 100 -0.43 0.81 25.33
C GLY A 100 -1.65 1.02 26.24
N SER A 101 -1.80 2.20 26.85
CA SER A 101 -2.87 2.49 27.81
C SER A 101 -3.64 3.79 27.52
N THR A 102 -2.96 4.79 26.95
CA THR A 102 -3.60 6.05 26.56
C THR A 102 -4.46 5.85 25.32
N MET A 103 -5.74 6.29 25.39
CA MET A 103 -6.64 6.26 24.23
C MET A 103 -6.20 7.29 23.19
N ASN A 104 -5.89 6.84 21.99
CA ASN A 104 -5.34 7.67 20.92
C ASN A 104 -6.28 7.89 19.73
N THR A 105 -7.54 7.42 19.80
CA THR A 105 -8.48 7.48 18.67
C THR A 105 -8.54 8.88 18.06
N GLN A 106 -8.76 9.89 18.88
CA GLN A 106 -8.89 11.27 18.38
C GLN A 106 -7.57 11.81 17.82
N ALA A 107 -6.42 11.52 18.46
CA ALA A 107 -5.11 11.97 18.01
C ALA A 107 -4.77 11.37 16.64
N ILE A 108 -4.96 10.05 16.48
CA ILE A 108 -4.72 9.36 15.22
C ILE A 108 -5.70 9.84 14.14
N GLN A 109 -6.99 10.02 14.50
CA GLN A 109 -8.00 10.53 13.55
C GLN A 109 -7.68 11.94 13.08
N ASN A 110 -7.17 12.81 13.96
CA ASN A 110 -6.72 14.16 13.59
C ASN A 110 -5.56 14.12 12.59
N ALA A 111 -4.62 13.17 12.75
CA ALA A 111 -3.55 12.97 11.78
C ALA A 111 -4.09 12.50 10.42
N ILE A 112 -5.06 11.58 10.43
CA ILE A 112 -5.75 11.10 9.22
C ILE A 112 -6.49 12.26 8.54
N ASP A 113 -7.22 13.07 9.31
CA ASP A 113 -8.01 14.19 8.78
C ASP A 113 -7.13 15.29 8.19
N ALA A 114 -5.97 15.55 8.79
CA ALA A 114 -4.98 16.49 8.29
C ALA A 114 -4.19 15.98 7.08
N CYS A 115 -4.14 14.65 6.87
CA CYS A 115 -3.36 14.04 5.80
C CYS A 115 -3.83 14.54 4.43
N ALA A 116 -2.91 15.16 3.67
CA ALA A 116 -3.18 15.61 2.31
C ALA A 116 -3.26 14.41 1.34
N PRO A 117 -3.95 14.54 0.19
CA PRO A 117 -3.95 13.50 -0.84
C PRO A 117 -2.52 13.06 -1.23
N GLY A 118 -2.28 11.76 -1.25
CA GLY A 118 -0.95 11.17 -1.46
C GLY A 118 -0.02 11.22 -0.25
N GLY A 119 -0.51 11.68 0.92
CA GLY A 119 0.23 11.72 2.17
C GLY A 119 0.29 10.39 2.90
N MET A 120 1.06 10.37 3.98
CA MET A 120 1.29 9.20 4.83
C MET A 120 1.02 9.56 6.29
N VAL A 121 0.08 8.86 6.93
CA VAL A 121 -0.08 8.86 8.38
C VAL A 121 0.88 7.82 8.95
N TYR A 122 1.84 8.27 9.74
CA TYR A 122 2.92 7.46 10.29
C TYR A 122 2.67 7.14 11.75
N VAL A 123 2.63 5.85 12.07
CA VAL A 123 2.55 5.31 13.43
C VAL A 123 3.92 4.77 13.80
N PRO A 124 4.70 5.43 14.67
CA PRO A 124 6.05 5.02 15.05
C PRO A 124 6.06 3.78 15.95
N GLU A 125 7.26 3.37 16.39
CA GLU A 125 7.43 2.34 17.41
C GLU A 125 6.67 2.69 18.70
N GLY A 126 5.98 1.69 19.28
CA GLY A 126 5.12 1.85 20.46
C GLY A 126 3.79 1.14 20.31
N VAL A 127 2.99 1.13 21.37
CA VAL A 127 1.66 0.51 21.38
C VAL A 127 0.61 1.62 21.52
N PHE A 128 -0.17 1.86 20.48
CA PHE A 128 -1.17 2.91 20.41
C PHE A 128 -2.57 2.31 20.55
N LEU A 129 -3.14 2.40 21.76
CA LEU A 129 -4.52 1.95 22.02
C LEU A 129 -5.50 2.89 21.30
N THR A 130 -6.42 2.33 20.53
CA THR A 130 -7.38 3.13 19.73
C THR A 130 -8.71 2.40 19.56
N GLY A 131 -9.79 3.16 19.42
CA GLY A 131 -11.07 2.70 18.89
C GLY A 131 -11.09 2.76 17.36
N ALA A 132 -12.28 2.92 16.78
CA ALA A 132 -12.48 2.97 15.34
C ALA A 132 -11.77 4.15 14.66
N LEU A 133 -11.01 3.86 13.60
CA LEU A 133 -10.36 4.84 12.74
C LEU A 133 -11.01 4.84 11.36
N PHE A 134 -11.13 6.02 10.75
CA PHE A 134 -11.78 6.22 9.45
C PHE A 134 -10.78 6.83 8.47
N LEU A 135 -10.26 5.99 7.57
CA LEU A 135 -9.28 6.40 6.55
C LEU A 135 -9.95 7.19 5.43
N LYS A 136 -9.21 8.10 4.81
CA LYS A 136 -9.60 8.87 3.62
C LYS A 136 -9.04 8.22 2.36
N SER A 137 -9.60 8.58 1.20
CA SER A 137 -8.99 8.27 -0.10
C SER A 137 -7.61 8.91 -0.27
N ASP A 138 -6.80 8.36 -1.15
CA ASP A 138 -5.49 8.87 -1.54
C ASP A 138 -4.49 8.99 -0.37
N MET A 139 -4.47 8.05 0.56
CA MET A 139 -3.55 8.09 1.69
C MET A 139 -2.87 6.75 1.98
N THR A 140 -1.76 6.82 2.68
CA THR A 140 -1.10 5.65 3.26
C THR A 140 -1.19 5.71 4.79
N LEU A 141 -1.68 4.62 5.42
CA LEU A 141 -1.48 4.36 6.84
C LEU A 141 -0.24 3.47 6.98
N TYR A 142 0.84 4.01 7.50
CA TYR A 142 2.10 3.30 7.68
C TYR A 142 2.36 3.01 9.16
N VAL A 143 2.44 1.73 9.51
CA VAL A 143 2.77 1.29 10.87
C VAL A 143 4.21 0.79 10.88
N GLU A 144 5.09 1.50 11.57
CA GLU A 144 6.53 1.20 11.64
C GLU A 144 6.78 -0.16 12.30
N LYS A 145 7.90 -0.80 11.95
CA LYS A 145 8.36 -2.00 12.65
C LYS A 145 8.54 -1.71 14.14
N GLY A 146 7.86 -2.49 15.00
CA GLY A 146 7.77 -2.22 16.44
C GLY A 146 6.60 -1.31 16.84
N GLY A 147 5.92 -0.71 15.88
CA GLY A 147 4.67 0.01 16.09
C GLY A 147 3.48 -0.95 16.13
N LYS A 148 2.50 -0.66 16.96
CA LYS A 148 1.27 -1.43 17.08
C LYS A 148 0.06 -0.51 17.24
N LEU A 149 -0.93 -0.67 16.39
CA LEU A 149 -2.29 -0.19 16.63
C LEU A 149 -3.04 -1.27 17.39
N LEU A 150 -3.40 -1.00 18.65
CA LEU A 150 -4.12 -1.94 19.52
C LEU A 150 -5.56 -1.48 19.63
N GLY A 151 -6.50 -2.32 19.22
CA GLY A 151 -7.93 -2.07 19.37
C GLY A 151 -8.36 -2.01 20.83
N SER A 152 -9.24 -1.09 21.17
CA SER A 152 -9.91 -1.05 22.47
C SER A 152 -10.79 -2.29 22.66
N ASP A 153 -10.84 -2.81 23.86
CA ASP A 153 -11.74 -3.89 24.28
C ASP A 153 -13.16 -3.40 24.65
N ARG A 154 -13.39 -2.07 24.60
CA ARG A 154 -14.66 -1.44 24.96
C ARG A 154 -15.51 -1.13 23.74
N PRO A 155 -16.72 -1.71 23.63
CA PRO A 155 -17.61 -1.48 22.49
C PRO A 155 -17.97 0.00 22.26
N GLU A 156 -18.01 0.82 23.33
CA GLU A 156 -18.32 2.26 23.25
C GLU A 156 -17.28 3.08 22.47
N ASP A 157 -16.08 2.55 22.28
CA ASP A 157 -15.02 3.18 21.46
C ASP A 157 -15.22 2.95 19.96
N TYR A 158 -16.28 2.22 19.58
CA TYR A 158 -16.65 1.88 18.21
C TYR A 158 -18.08 2.36 17.92
N PRO A 159 -18.29 3.43 17.14
CA PRO A 159 -19.60 3.94 16.84
C PRO A 159 -20.48 2.89 16.13
N LEU A 160 -21.78 2.93 16.38
CA LEU A 160 -22.73 2.12 15.65
C LEU A 160 -22.94 2.68 14.25
N MET A 161 -22.78 1.83 13.25
CA MET A 161 -22.91 2.15 11.82
C MET A 161 -23.84 1.15 11.14
N THR A 162 -24.52 1.59 10.09
CA THR A 162 -25.34 0.71 9.27
C THR A 162 -24.47 0.07 8.20
N TYR A 163 -24.33 -1.24 8.23
CA TYR A 163 -23.62 -2.04 7.23
C TYR A 163 -24.60 -2.90 6.42
N LEU A 164 -24.22 -3.17 5.17
CA LEU A 164 -24.88 -4.17 4.36
C LEU A 164 -24.22 -5.53 4.62
N TYR A 165 -24.86 -6.36 5.46
CA TYR A 165 -24.40 -7.70 5.77
C TYR A 165 -25.35 -8.73 5.14
N GLU A 166 -24.84 -9.63 4.31
CA GLU A 166 -25.63 -10.65 3.58
C GLU A 166 -26.89 -10.09 2.86
N GLY A 167 -26.75 -8.89 2.27
CA GLY A 167 -27.84 -8.23 1.56
C GLY A 167 -28.89 -7.54 2.45
N ARG A 168 -28.67 -7.49 3.77
CA ARG A 168 -29.53 -6.80 4.74
C ARG A 168 -28.78 -5.68 5.43
N GLN A 169 -29.46 -4.56 5.64
CA GLN A 169 -28.92 -3.48 6.47
C GLN A 169 -28.99 -3.90 7.95
N GLN A 170 -27.85 -3.86 8.60
CA GLN A 170 -27.72 -4.15 10.03
C GLN A 170 -26.94 -3.04 10.73
N LEU A 171 -27.35 -2.70 11.95
CA LEU A 171 -26.63 -1.80 12.81
C LEU A 171 -25.58 -2.59 13.60
N CYS A 172 -24.29 -2.30 13.33
CA CYS A 172 -23.16 -2.97 13.96
C CYS A 172 -22.14 -1.94 14.45
N HIS A 173 -21.30 -2.31 15.41
CA HIS A 173 -20.14 -1.50 15.77
C HIS A 173 -19.18 -1.40 14.57
N ALA A 174 -18.57 -0.22 14.41
CA ALA A 174 -17.53 0.01 13.41
C ALA A 174 -16.35 -0.96 13.64
N SER A 175 -15.64 -1.30 12.58
CA SER A 175 -14.38 -2.02 12.66
C SER A 175 -13.27 -1.12 13.24
N LEU A 176 -12.12 -1.70 13.60
CA LEU A 176 -10.96 -0.93 14.02
C LEU A 176 -10.48 0.03 12.91
N ILE A 177 -10.47 -0.46 11.67
CA ILE A 177 -10.13 0.34 10.48
C ILE A 177 -11.34 0.36 9.54
N ASN A 178 -11.78 1.56 9.18
CA ASN A 178 -12.88 1.82 8.28
C ASN A 178 -12.44 2.82 7.20
N THR A 179 -13.25 2.98 6.17
CA THR A 179 -13.13 4.08 5.22
C THR A 179 -14.21 5.13 5.49
N LYS A 180 -13.89 6.41 5.38
CA LYS A 180 -14.90 7.46 5.39
C LYS A 180 -15.86 7.27 4.21
N GLU A 181 -17.16 7.33 4.48
CA GLU A 181 -18.17 7.49 3.43
C GLU A 181 -18.13 8.96 2.95
N GLU A 182 -17.29 9.23 1.97
CA GLU A 182 -17.39 10.45 1.17
C GLU A 182 -18.17 10.12 -0.11
N GLU A 183 -18.67 11.11 -0.83
CA GLU A 183 -19.38 10.92 -2.11
C GLU A 183 -18.52 10.10 -3.08
N GLY A 184 -18.73 8.82 -3.13
CA GLY A 184 -17.93 7.83 -3.83
C GLY A 184 -17.32 6.81 -2.88
N ARG A 185 -16.90 5.69 -3.45
CA ARG A 185 -16.21 4.64 -2.69
C ARG A 185 -14.79 5.09 -2.38
N GLY A 186 -14.30 4.81 -1.16
CA GLY A 186 -12.90 5.02 -0.81
C GLY A 186 -11.96 4.36 -1.83
N HIS A 187 -10.95 5.09 -2.30
CA HIS A 187 -10.01 4.63 -3.33
C HIS A 187 -8.57 5.01 -2.94
N ASP A 188 -7.59 4.30 -3.52
CA ASP A 188 -6.16 4.55 -3.35
C ASP A 188 -5.70 4.64 -1.88
N ILE A 189 -6.28 3.77 -1.04
CA ILE A 189 -5.91 3.62 0.36
C ILE A 189 -4.89 2.49 0.47
N THR A 190 -3.74 2.80 1.06
CA THR A 190 -2.67 1.83 1.30
C THR A 190 -2.46 1.66 2.80
N ILE A 191 -2.37 0.41 3.26
CA ILE A 191 -1.89 0.06 4.60
C ILE A 191 -0.55 -0.62 4.40
N ALA A 192 0.52 -0.10 5.02
CA ALA A 192 1.90 -0.54 4.81
C ALA A 192 2.71 -0.52 6.11
N GLY A 193 3.96 -0.97 6.01
CA GLY A 193 4.91 -1.02 7.12
C GLY A 193 5.12 -2.42 7.67
N GLY A 194 6.03 -2.53 8.64
CA GLY A 194 6.40 -3.79 9.29
C GLY A 194 5.80 -3.96 10.69
N GLY A 195 4.85 -3.10 11.07
CA GLY A 195 4.20 -3.10 12.39
C GLY A 195 3.00 -4.04 12.48
N THR A 196 2.19 -3.85 13.51
CA THR A 196 1.05 -4.72 13.83
C THR A 196 -0.23 -3.90 13.92
N ILE A 197 -1.33 -4.42 13.35
CA ILE A 197 -2.69 -3.97 13.61
C ILE A 197 -3.40 -5.11 14.32
N ASP A 198 -3.76 -4.88 15.58
CA ASP A 198 -4.32 -5.90 16.48
C ASP A 198 -5.72 -5.48 16.91
N GLY A 199 -6.73 -6.24 16.50
CA GLY A 199 -8.11 -5.98 16.87
C GLY A 199 -8.47 -6.30 18.32
N ASN A 200 -7.54 -6.89 19.08
CA ASN A 200 -7.71 -7.24 20.51
C ASN A 200 -8.94 -8.11 20.81
N GLY A 201 -9.32 -8.97 19.87
CA GLY A 201 -10.56 -9.74 19.92
C GLY A 201 -10.63 -10.87 20.96
N ASN A 202 -9.56 -11.09 21.73
CA ASN A 202 -9.50 -12.10 22.79
C ASN A 202 -9.50 -11.50 24.21
N ALA A 203 -9.79 -10.23 24.35
CA ALA A 203 -9.86 -9.54 25.62
C ALA A 203 -11.18 -9.83 26.36
#